data_f4c96758c9bd716d9dba4c5a7e1db125
#
_entry.id   f4c96758c9bd716d9dba4c5a7e1db125
#
_cell.length_a   1.000
_cell.length_b   1.000
_cell.length_c   1.000
_cell.angle_alpha   90.00
_cell.angle_beta   90.00
_cell.angle_gamma   90.00
#
_symmetry.space_group_name_H-M   'P 1'
#
loop_
_entity.id
_entity.type
_entity.pdbx_description
1 polymer ?
#
loop_
_entity_poly.entity_id
_entity_poly.type
_entity_poly.pdbx_seq_one_letter_code
_entity_poly.pdbx_strand_id
1 'polypeptide(L)'
;MEKIFLDNRLNFPATARNRDFIAAVLSNHISPNSVFLEIASGSGEHGVFFQKKFPSIIWQTSDPVLAHRSSINSWIKHEGLTSKMPLPIDLDVEKRPWPITKQLKSLIKGIVCINMIHISPWSCTKALFEESKSYLNKKQFLMLYGP
;
A
#
# COMPACT_ATOMS: atom_id res chain seq x y z
N MET A 1 13.36 27.23 17.69
CA MET A 1 12.12 26.45 17.87
C MET A 1 12.38 25.02 17.46
N GLU A 2 12.43 24.13 18.38
CA GLU A 2 12.42 22.70 18.08
C GLU A 2 11.07 22.36 17.46
N LYS A 3 11.08 21.81 16.25
CA LYS A 3 9.88 21.21 15.66
C LYS A 3 9.56 19.94 16.48
N ILE A 4 8.53 20.01 17.29
CA ILE A 4 7.98 18.81 17.95
C ILE A 4 7.39 17.95 16.84
N PHE A 5 8.09 16.88 16.46
CA PHE A 5 7.53 15.87 15.56
C PHE A 5 6.56 15.01 16.37
N LEU A 6 5.27 15.19 16.11
CA LEU A 6 4.25 14.29 16.66
C LEU A 6 4.45 12.91 16.01
N ASP A 7 4.70 11.92 16.82
CA ASP A 7 4.74 10.53 16.40
C ASP A 7 3.31 9.98 16.34
N ASN A 8 2.78 9.83 15.14
CA ASN A 8 1.42 9.34 14.89
C ASN A 8 1.39 7.87 14.48
N ARG A 9 2.49 7.14 14.69
CA ARG A 9 2.54 5.72 14.32
C ARG A 9 1.49 4.91 15.06
N LEU A 10 0.67 4.21 14.28
CA LEU A 10 -0.24 3.18 14.76
C LEU A 10 0.45 1.82 14.67
N ASN A 11 0.04 0.90 15.52
CA ASN A 11 0.57 -0.45 15.54
C ASN A 11 -0.59 -1.45 15.48
N PHE A 12 -0.64 -2.23 14.40
CA PHE A 12 -1.64 -3.26 14.20
C PHE A 12 -0.99 -4.63 14.38
N PRO A 13 -1.29 -5.38 15.45
CA PRO A 13 -0.57 -6.60 15.81
C PRO A 13 -0.52 -7.68 14.72
N ALA A 14 -1.53 -7.73 13.85
CA ALA A 14 -1.58 -8.69 12.75
C ALA A 14 -0.42 -8.54 11.77
N THR A 15 0.11 -7.33 11.58
CA THR A 15 1.21 -7.07 10.64
C THR A 15 2.45 -7.89 10.97
N ALA A 16 2.86 -7.92 12.23
CA ALA A 16 4.04 -8.67 12.64
C ALA A 16 3.88 -10.18 12.42
N ARG A 17 2.64 -10.68 12.47
CA ARG A 17 2.35 -12.12 12.30
C ARG A 17 2.35 -12.58 10.85
N ASN A 18 1.98 -11.74 9.90
CA ASN A 18 1.73 -12.15 8.51
C ASN A 18 2.71 -11.56 7.48
N ARG A 19 3.47 -10.52 7.83
CA ARG A 19 4.30 -9.79 6.87
C ARG A 19 5.35 -10.65 6.18
N ASP A 20 5.95 -11.60 6.88
CA ASP A 20 6.98 -12.48 6.30
C ASP A 20 6.39 -13.43 5.27
N PHE A 21 5.22 -13.98 5.53
CA PHE A 21 4.51 -14.87 4.59
C PHE A 21 4.08 -14.10 3.32
N ILE A 22 3.58 -12.89 3.49
CA ILE A 22 3.20 -12.03 2.36
C ILE A 22 4.43 -11.66 1.55
N ALA A 23 5.53 -11.29 2.20
CA ALA A 23 6.79 -10.97 1.53
C ALA A 23 7.33 -12.15 0.72
N ALA A 24 7.20 -13.37 1.23
CA ALA A 24 7.63 -14.58 0.52
C ALA A 24 6.89 -14.75 -0.81
N VAL A 25 5.57 -14.48 -0.83
CA VAL A 25 4.79 -14.51 -2.06
C VAL A 25 5.19 -13.36 -2.99
N LEU A 26 5.29 -12.14 -2.47
CA LEU A 26 5.69 -10.96 -3.25
C LEU A 26 7.05 -11.12 -3.91
N SER A 27 7.99 -11.81 -3.26
CA SER A 27 9.34 -12.01 -3.77
C SER A 27 9.38 -12.67 -5.15
N ASN A 28 8.37 -13.47 -5.49
CA ASN A 28 8.24 -14.14 -6.79
C ASN A 28 7.77 -13.18 -7.91
N HIS A 29 7.36 -11.97 -7.57
CA HIS A 29 6.75 -11.02 -8.50
C HIS A 29 7.50 -9.70 -8.60
N ILE A 30 8.67 -9.60 -7.96
CA ILE A 30 9.46 -8.35 -7.96
C ILE A 30 10.03 -8.09 -9.34
N SER A 31 9.79 -6.87 -9.82
CA SER A 31 10.34 -6.36 -11.07
C SER A 31 10.98 -4.99 -10.79
N PRO A 32 12.30 -4.83 -11.00
CA PRO A 32 12.97 -3.56 -10.70
C PRO A 32 12.32 -2.35 -11.37
N ASN A 33 12.33 -1.21 -10.69
CA ASN A 33 11.78 0.07 -11.15
C ASN A 33 10.26 0.07 -11.36
N SER A 34 9.56 -0.91 -10.82
CA SER A 34 8.09 -0.95 -10.84
C SER A 34 7.49 -0.42 -9.56
N VAL A 35 6.21 -0.06 -9.64
CA VAL A 35 5.40 0.39 -8.51
C VAL A 35 4.46 -0.72 -8.08
N PHE A 36 4.36 -0.94 -6.77
CA PHE A 36 3.33 -1.76 -6.14
C PHE A 36 2.38 -0.83 -5.40
N LEU A 37 1.13 -0.80 -5.82
CA LEU A 37 0.09 0.01 -5.19
C LEU A 37 -0.62 -0.80 -4.11
N GLU A 38 -0.54 -0.35 -2.88
CA GLU A 38 -1.29 -0.94 -1.76
C GLU A 38 -2.58 -0.16 -1.53
N ILE A 39 -3.69 -0.88 -1.51
CA ILE A 39 -5.02 -0.36 -1.19
C ILE A 39 -5.30 -0.63 0.28
N ALA A 40 -5.87 0.34 0.98
CA ALA A 40 -6.20 0.25 2.40
C ALA A 40 -4.98 -0.10 3.27
N SER A 41 -3.96 0.73 3.22
CA SER A 41 -2.65 0.48 3.84
C SER A 41 -2.68 0.50 5.38
N GLY A 42 -3.72 1.03 5.99
CA GLY A 42 -3.89 1.05 7.44
C GLY A 42 -2.77 1.78 8.17
N SER A 43 -2.10 1.11 9.10
CA SER A 43 -1.02 1.70 9.89
C SER A 43 0.20 2.12 9.09
N GLY A 44 0.46 1.45 7.95
CA GLY A 44 1.66 1.63 7.13
C GLY A 44 2.80 0.68 7.46
N GLU A 45 2.64 -0.17 8.45
CA GLU A 45 3.68 -1.12 8.89
C GLU A 45 4.07 -2.11 7.79
N HIS A 46 3.09 -2.67 7.06
CA HIS A 46 3.36 -3.53 5.90
C HIS A 46 4.16 -2.81 4.83
N GLY A 47 3.72 -1.60 4.46
CA GLY A 47 4.34 -0.83 3.39
C GLY A 47 5.82 -0.54 3.64
N VAL A 48 6.16 -0.06 4.83
CA VAL A 48 7.58 0.21 5.18
C VAL A 48 8.40 -1.07 5.24
N PHE A 49 7.82 -2.16 5.73
CA PHE A 49 8.49 -3.45 5.75
C PHE A 49 8.81 -3.95 4.33
N PHE A 50 7.85 -3.90 3.42
CA PHE A 50 8.06 -4.34 2.04
C PHE A 50 9.00 -3.42 1.27
N GLN A 51 8.90 -2.11 1.47
CA GLN A 51 9.84 -1.17 0.83
C GLN A 51 11.28 -1.43 1.25
N LYS A 52 11.53 -1.71 2.52
CA LYS A 52 12.88 -2.06 3.01
C LYS A 52 13.35 -3.40 2.44
N LYS A 53 12.47 -4.38 2.38
CA LYS A 53 12.79 -5.72 1.90
C LYS A 53 13.04 -5.76 0.39
N PHE A 54 12.36 -4.92 -0.36
CA PHE A 54 12.43 -4.86 -1.82
C PHE A 54 12.89 -3.47 -2.30
N PRO A 55 14.17 -3.13 -2.12
CA PRO A 55 14.65 -1.78 -2.41
C PRO A 55 14.66 -1.41 -3.90
N SER A 56 14.48 -2.36 -4.81
CA SER A 56 14.44 -2.10 -6.25
C SER A 56 13.09 -1.62 -6.77
N ILE A 57 12.03 -1.73 -5.96
CA ILE A 57 10.68 -1.28 -6.32
C ILE A 57 10.31 -0.01 -5.57
N ILE A 58 9.18 0.58 -5.95
CA ILE A 58 8.53 1.67 -5.21
C ILE A 58 7.23 1.13 -4.63
N TRP A 59 7.11 1.19 -3.31
CA TRP A 59 5.90 0.83 -2.61
C TRP A 59 5.03 2.08 -2.38
N GLN A 60 3.89 2.13 -3.07
CA GLN A 60 2.94 3.24 -2.98
C GLN A 60 1.78 2.84 -2.07
N THR A 61 1.72 3.46 -0.90
CA THR A 61 0.60 3.29 0.03
C THR A 61 -0.60 4.14 -0.36
N SER A 62 -1.76 3.74 0.10
CA SER A 62 -3.00 4.53 0.01
C SER A 62 -3.98 4.16 1.12
N ASP A 63 -4.73 5.13 1.61
CA ASP A 63 -5.79 4.90 2.59
C ASP A 63 -6.73 6.11 2.62
N PRO A 64 -8.06 5.91 2.77
CA PRO A 64 -9.01 7.02 2.84
C PRO A 64 -9.03 7.73 4.20
N VAL A 65 -8.50 7.10 5.25
CA VAL A 65 -8.56 7.61 6.62
C VAL A 65 -7.35 8.49 6.91
N LEU A 66 -7.59 9.75 7.29
CA LEU A 66 -6.51 10.71 7.57
C LEU A 66 -5.56 10.22 8.66
N ALA A 67 -6.08 9.63 9.74
CA ALA A 67 -5.25 9.10 10.82
C ALA A 67 -4.33 7.97 10.35
N HIS A 68 -4.78 7.15 9.41
CA HIS A 68 -3.94 6.12 8.80
C HIS A 68 -2.85 6.74 7.93
N ARG A 69 -3.16 7.72 7.09
CA ARG A 69 -2.15 8.42 6.30
C ARG A 69 -1.11 9.12 7.17
N SER A 70 -1.53 9.71 8.29
CA SER A 70 -0.61 10.30 9.26
C SER A 70 0.32 9.25 9.90
N SER A 71 -0.22 8.07 10.22
CA SER A 71 0.57 6.93 10.69
C SER A 71 1.59 6.48 9.65
N ILE A 72 1.17 6.33 8.41
CA ILE A 72 2.05 5.93 7.31
C ILE A 72 3.21 6.92 7.17
N ASN A 73 2.93 8.23 7.16
CA ASN A 73 3.96 9.26 7.11
C ASN A 73 4.97 9.15 8.25
N SER A 74 4.48 8.91 9.47
CA SER A 74 5.34 8.74 10.65
C SER A 74 6.20 7.49 10.55
N TRP A 75 5.66 6.38 10.04
CA TRP A 75 6.43 5.16 9.79
C TRP A 75 7.51 5.35 8.73
N ILE A 76 7.19 6.02 7.62
CA ILE A 76 8.16 6.33 6.56
C ILE A 76 9.34 7.13 7.12
N LYS A 77 9.07 8.14 7.94
CA LYS A 77 10.12 8.95 8.60
C LYS A 77 10.93 8.12 9.59
N HIS A 78 10.26 7.36 10.44
CA HIS A 78 10.90 6.53 11.46
C HIS A 78 11.87 5.52 10.85
N GLU A 79 11.49 4.91 9.72
CA GLU A 79 12.30 3.91 9.01
C GLU A 79 13.33 4.53 8.05
N GLY A 80 13.43 5.85 7.98
CA GLY A 80 14.41 6.53 7.12
C GLY A 80 14.14 6.37 5.62
N LEU A 81 12.88 6.20 5.22
CA LEU A 81 12.47 5.91 3.85
C LEU A 81 11.98 7.14 3.07
N THR A 82 12.13 8.33 3.60
CA THR A 82 11.55 9.57 3.04
C THR A 82 12.01 9.85 1.61
N SER A 83 13.25 9.49 1.26
CA SER A 83 13.80 9.72 -0.09
C SER A 83 13.36 8.68 -1.11
N LYS A 84 12.79 7.55 -0.67
CA LYS A 84 12.49 6.40 -1.55
C LYS A 84 11.01 6.09 -1.64
N MET A 85 10.32 6.15 -0.52
CA MET A 85 8.91 5.77 -0.41
C MET A 85 8.02 7.00 -0.54
N PRO A 86 7.10 7.04 -1.53
CA PRO A 86 6.21 8.19 -1.70
C PRO A 86 5.21 8.31 -0.55
N LEU A 87 4.68 9.52 -0.37
CA LEU A 87 3.60 9.78 0.58
C LEU A 87 2.34 9.00 0.21
N PRO A 88 1.51 8.63 1.20
CA PRO A 88 0.28 7.90 0.94
C PRO A 88 -0.73 8.74 0.14
N ILE A 89 -1.45 8.07 -0.75
CA ILE A 89 -2.53 8.68 -1.53
C ILE A 89 -3.82 8.60 -0.72
N ASP A 90 -4.58 9.69 -0.70
CA ASP A 90 -5.96 9.70 -0.19
C ASP A 90 -6.84 8.99 -1.22
N LEU A 91 -7.07 7.68 -1.01
CA LEU A 91 -7.77 6.84 -1.94
C LEU A 91 -8.85 6.03 -1.22
N ASP A 92 -10.09 6.29 -1.58
CA ASP A 92 -11.24 5.48 -1.24
C ASP A 92 -11.53 4.53 -2.42
N VAL A 93 -11.47 3.24 -2.16
CA VAL A 93 -11.62 2.22 -3.20
C VAL A 93 -12.94 2.31 -3.96
N GLU A 94 -14.01 2.80 -3.30
CA GLU A 94 -15.33 2.97 -3.90
C GLU A 94 -15.47 4.24 -4.75
N LYS A 95 -14.59 5.22 -4.56
CA LYS A 95 -14.61 6.48 -5.34
C LYS A 95 -13.76 6.33 -6.60
N ARG A 96 -14.40 6.02 -7.71
CA ARG A 96 -13.76 5.74 -9.00
C ARG A 96 -14.00 6.85 -10.02
N PRO A 97 -13.04 7.13 -10.91
CA PRO A 97 -11.70 6.50 -11.00
C PRO A 97 -10.82 6.89 -9.81
N TRP A 98 -9.90 6.01 -9.44
CA TRP A 98 -8.96 6.33 -8.36
C TRP A 98 -8.06 7.52 -8.73
N PRO A 99 -7.66 8.36 -7.75
CA PRO A 99 -6.84 9.55 -8.01
C PRO A 99 -5.38 9.19 -8.29
N ILE A 100 -5.15 8.40 -9.32
CA ILE A 100 -3.84 7.93 -9.75
C ILE A 100 -3.50 8.61 -11.08
N THR A 101 -2.32 9.24 -11.17
CA THR A 101 -1.86 9.86 -12.40
C THR A 101 -1.60 8.82 -13.50
N LYS A 102 -1.69 9.23 -14.76
CA LYS A 102 -1.36 8.33 -15.87
C LYS A 102 0.08 7.81 -15.80
N GLN A 103 1.01 8.65 -15.36
CA GLN A 103 2.42 8.29 -15.20
C GLN A 103 2.58 7.20 -14.14
N LEU A 104 1.98 7.37 -12.97
CA LEU A 104 2.03 6.36 -11.92
C LEU A 104 1.36 5.06 -12.37
N LYS A 105 0.19 5.16 -13.00
CA LYS A 105 -0.55 4.01 -13.52
C LYS A 105 0.30 3.16 -14.47
N SER A 106 1.09 3.78 -15.33
CA SER A 106 1.96 3.09 -16.29
C SER A 106 3.08 2.27 -15.64
N LEU A 107 3.43 2.58 -14.39
CA LEU A 107 4.50 1.92 -13.63
C LEU A 107 3.98 0.82 -12.71
N ILE A 108 2.67 0.73 -12.48
CA ILE A 108 2.10 -0.23 -11.54
C ILE A 108 2.24 -1.65 -12.08
N LYS A 109 2.99 -2.47 -11.35
CA LYS A 109 3.17 -3.90 -11.62
C LYS A 109 2.15 -4.75 -10.90
N GLY A 110 1.78 -4.36 -9.70
CA GLY A 110 0.85 -5.09 -8.85
C GLY A 110 0.01 -4.15 -7.99
N ILE A 111 -1.20 -4.59 -7.71
CA ILE A 111 -2.10 -3.98 -6.72
C ILE A 111 -2.20 -4.97 -5.56
N VAL A 112 -1.99 -4.50 -4.35
CA VAL A 112 -1.95 -5.32 -3.13
C VAL A 112 -2.99 -4.82 -2.14
N CYS A 113 -3.81 -5.71 -1.60
CA CYS A 113 -4.83 -5.39 -0.62
C CYS A 113 -4.80 -6.42 0.50
N ILE A 114 -4.47 -5.97 1.71
CA ILE A 114 -4.23 -6.83 2.86
C ILE A 114 -5.27 -6.52 3.94
N ASN A 115 -6.01 -7.52 4.39
CA ASN A 115 -6.97 -7.43 5.50
C ASN A 115 -8.09 -6.40 5.33
N MET A 116 -8.48 -6.04 4.10
CA MET A 116 -9.59 -5.12 3.85
C MET A 116 -10.93 -5.86 3.69
N ILE A 117 -10.96 -6.94 2.94
CA ILE A 117 -12.21 -7.55 2.45
C ILE A 117 -13.13 -7.99 3.58
N HIS A 118 -12.59 -8.54 4.66
CA HIS A 118 -13.38 -9.04 5.78
C HIS A 118 -13.84 -7.97 6.77
N ILE A 119 -13.32 -6.74 6.66
CA ILE A 119 -13.67 -5.62 7.56
C ILE A 119 -14.39 -4.47 6.87
N SER A 120 -14.56 -4.54 5.56
CA SER A 120 -15.22 -3.52 4.74
C SER A 120 -16.51 -4.04 4.12
N PRO A 121 -17.42 -3.16 3.68
CA PRO A 121 -18.59 -3.57 2.90
C PRO A 121 -18.20 -4.30 1.63
N TRP A 122 -19.04 -5.26 1.19
CA TRP A 122 -18.79 -6.00 -0.05
C TRP A 122 -18.66 -5.12 -1.29
N SER A 123 -19.29 -3.96 -1.28
CA SER A 123 -19.14 -2.93 -2.33
C SER A 123 -17.69 -2.48 -2.52
N CYS A 124 -16.88 -2.47 -1.46
CA CYS A 124 -15.45 -2.18 -1.56
C CYS A 124 -14.70 -3.25 -2.35
N THR A 125 -15.01 -4.51 -2.13
CA THR A 125 -14.42 -5.63 -2.89
C THR A 125 -14.79 -5.57 -4.36
N LYS A 126 -16.06 -5.30 -4.68
CA LYS A 126 -16.51 -5.12 -6.06
C LYS A 126 -15.76 -3.97 -6.75
N ALA A 127 -15.67 -2.82 -6.08
CA ALA A 127 -14.96 -1.65 -6.60
C ALA A 127 -13.48 -1.94 -6.84
N LEU A 128 -12.84 -2.64 -5.91
CA LEU A 128 -11.44 -3.07 -6.05
C LEU A 128 -11.22 -3.88 -7.32
N PHE A 129 -12.03 -4.90 -7.56
CA PHE A 129 -11.89 -5.75 -8.75
C PHE A 129 -12.20 -4.99 -10.04
N GLU A 130 -13.24 -4.18 -10.04
CA GLU A 130 -13.65 -3.45 -11.24
C GLU A 130 -12.64 -2.37 -11.66
N GLU A 131 -12.15 -1.59 -10.70
CA GLU A 131 -11.14 -0.57 -11.01
C GLU A 131 -9.80 -1.20 -11.36
N SER A 132 -9.41 -2.27 -10.68
CA SER A 132 -8.16 -2.99 -10.97
C SER A 132 -8.07 -3.47 -12.42
N LYS A 133 -9.18 -3.82 -13.05
CA LYS A 133 -9.19 -4.21 -14.47
C LYS A 133 -8.55 -3.17 -15.38
N SER A 134 -8.71 -1.88 -15.06
CA SER A 134 -8.14 -0.80 -15.87
C SER A 134 -6.62 -0.64 -15.70
N TYR A 135 -6.06 -1.25 -14.65
CA TYR A 135 -4.64 -1.17 -14.30
C TYR A 135 -3.85 -2.40 -14.72
N LEU A 136 -4.51 -3.56 -14.82
CA LEU A 136 -3.84 -4.85 -14.92
C LEU A 136 -3.96 -5.44 -16.33
N ASN A 137 -2.84 -5.90 -16.84
CA ASN A 137 -2.74 -6.71 -18.04
C ASN A 137 -2.15 -8.10 -17.69
N LYS A 138 -1.78 -8.89 -18.71
CA LYS A 138 -1.29 -10.27 -18.54
C LYS A 138 -0.03 -10.40 -17.67
N LYS A 139 0.74 -9.31 -17.51
CA LYS A 139 2.02 -9.31 -16.77
C LYS A 139 1.91 -8.70 -15.38
N GLN A 140 0.73 -8.21 -15.04
CA GLN A 140 0.45 -7.52 -13.77
C GLN A 140 -0.53 -8.35 -12.95
N PHE A 141 -0.62 -8.07 -11.66
CA PHE A 141 -1.43 -8.89 -10.77
C PHE A 141 -2.16 -8.06 -9.71
N LEU A 142 -3.24 -8.62 -9.22
CA LEU A 142 -3.91 -8.22 -7.98
C LEU A 142 -3.64 -9.29 -6.94
N MET A 143 -3.05 -8.89 -5.81
CA MET A 143 -2.79 -9.76 -4.68
C MET A 143 -3.70 -9.41 -3.52
N LEU A 144 -4.39 -10.41 -3.00
CA LEU A 144 -5.24 -10.30 -1.82
C LEU A 144 -4.70 -11.17 -0.71
N TYR A 145 -4.79 -10.67 0.52
CA TYR A 145 -4.49 -11.43 1.72
C TYR A 145 -5.58 -11.19 2.78
N GLY A 146 -6.00 -12.25 3.43
CA GLY A 146 -6.98 -12.19 4.50
C GLY A 146 -7.26 -13.59 5.08
N PRO A 147 -8.13 -13.67 6.13
CA PRO A 147 -8.55 -14.92 6.70
C PRO A 147 -9.45 -15.74 5.76
#